data_c282451af96984aa972dcd785ac2daac
#
_entry.id   c282451af96984aa972dcd785ac2daac
#
_cell.length_a   1.000
_cell.length_b   1.000
_cell.length_c   1.000
_cell.angle_alpha   90.00
_cell.angle_beta   90.00
_cell.angle_gamma   90.00
#
_symmetry.space_group_name_H-M   'P 1'
#
loop_
_entity.id
_entity.type
_entity.pdbx_description
1 polymer ?
#
loop_
_entity_poly.entity_id
_entity_poly.type
_entity_poly.pdbx_seq_one_letter_code
_entity_poly.pdbx_strand_id
1 'polypeptide(L)'
;MMTEQVVYLNGQFVPLSQASVSVLDRGFIFGDGIYEVIPVYQRKMFRPQQHLERLTRSLASVGIDNIYSNEQWLQIIANLMEKSEGSDLLVYIQVTRGVAKRAHAFPLNTKPTVFIMVNAMSGPSKEMRERGVACVTMQDMRWLHCDIKSTSLLGNVLAAQNAAQHSALETIQFRDGFLTEASSSNVWIVKNQTLLGPQKNNLVLEGIRYGLFEELCAKHEIPFEMRAIAQDEVFSADEVLLSSATKEILP
;
A
#
# COMPACT_ATOMS: atom_id res chain seq x y z
N MET A 1 -6.57 30.16 11.50
CA MET A 1 -5.25 29.69 11.04
C MET A 1 -5.35 28.18 11.00
N MET A 2 -5.03 27.56 9.86
CA MET A 2 -4.92 26.09 9.84
C MET A 2 -3.77 25.70 10.75
N THR A 3 -4.01 24.80 11.70
CA THR A 3 -2.97 24.26 12.58
C THR A 3 -1.93 23.56 11.70
N GLU A 4 -0.66 23.89 11.90
CA GLU A 4 0.44 23.30 11.15
C GLU A 4 0.50 21.79 11.44
N GLN A 5 0.53 20.98 10.39
CA GLN A 5 0.58 19.52 10.51
C GLN A 5 1.85 19.08 11.23
N VAL A 6 1.70 18.23 12.24
CA VAL A 6 2.82 17.60 12.95
C VAL A 6 3.09 16.22 12.35
N VAL A 7 4.37 15.92 12.14
CA VAL A 7 4.86 14.63 11.67
C VAL A 7 5.90 14.07 12.63
N TYR A 8 6.19 12.77 12.49
CA TYR A 8 7.28 12.13 13.22
C TYR A 8 8.47 11.89 12.28
N LEU A 9 9.64 12.34 12.70
CA LEU A 9 10.88 12.14 11.96
C LEU A 9 12.02 11.77 12.93
N ASN A 10 12.56 10.57 12.79
CA ASN A 10 13.76 10.11 13.51
C ASN A 10 13.73 10.32 15.03
N GLY A 11 12.62 9.99 15.67
CA GLY A 11 12.49 10.10 17.14
C GLY A 11 11.84 11.41 17.63
N GLN A 12 11.50 12.34 16.74
CA GLN A 12 10.98 13.65 17.09
C GLN A 12 9.63 13.94 16.41
N PHE A 13 8.74 14.60 17.13
CA PHE A 13 7.52 15.20 16.58
C PHE A 13 7.85 16.64 16.15
N VAL A 14 7.79 16.92 14.86
CA VAL A 14 8.16 18.22 14.29
C VAL A 14 7.05 18.73 13.36
N PRO A 15 6.93 20.06 13.16
CA PRO A 15 6.10 20.60 12.10
C PRO A 15 6.51 20.06 10.74
N LEU A 16 5.56 19.77 9.85
CA LEU A 16 5.85 19.26 8.50
C LEU A 16 6.79 20.20 7.72
N SER A 17 6.63 21.51 7.88
CA SER A 17 7.49 22.52 7.25
C SER A 17 8.96 22.46 7.68
N GLN A 18 9.25 21.83 8.83
CA GLN A 18 10.60 21.68 9.36
C GLN A 18 11.15 20.25 9.15
N ALA A 19 10.30 19.31 8.68
CA ALA A 19 10.73 17.95 8.41
C ALA A 19 11.62 17.90 7.16
N SER A 20 12.88 17.56 7.33
CA SER A 20 13.84 17.45 6.23
C SER A 20 14.68 16.19 6.35
N VAL A 21 15.01 15.61 5.20
CA VAL A 21 15.92 14.46 5.10
C VAL A 21 17.13 14.85 4.27
N SER A 22 18.26 14.20 4.54
CA SER A 22 19.49 14.43 3.75
C SER A 22 19.25 13.99 2.30
N VAL A 23 19.78 14.74 1.34
CA VAL A 23 19.85 14.34 -0.08
C VAL A 23 20.68 13.07 -0.30
N LEU A 24 21.47 12.65 0.69
CA LEU A 24 22.21 11.39 0.71
C LEU A 24 21.43 10.25 1.37
N ASP A 25 20.18 10.47 1.78
CA ASP A 25 19.32 9.37 2.21
C ASP A 25 19.09 8.39 1.06
N ARG A 26 19.29 7.10 1.34
CA ARG A 26 19.20 6.06 0.30
C ARG A 26 17.79 5.88 -0.22
N GLY A 27 16.77 6.22 0.56
CA GLY A 27 15.39 6.30 0.09
C GLY A 27 15.22 7.36 -0.99
N PHE A 28 15.87 8.51 -0.86
CA PHE A 28 15.86 9.56 -1.87
C PHE A 28 16.68 9.19 -3.12
N ILE A 29 17.86 8.56 -2.94
CA ILE A 29 18.78 8.25 -4.06
C ILE A 29 18.31 7.02 -4.86
N PHE A 30 17.82 5.97 -4.18
CA PHE A 30 17.61 4.64 -4.77
C PHE A 30 16.18 4.11 -4.61
N GLY A 31 15.32 4.78 -3.84
CA GLY A 31 14.10 4.17 -3.37
C GLY A 31 14.35 3.00 -2.39
N ASP A 32 15.52 2.98 -1.71
CA ASP A 32 15.93 1.93 -0.78
C ASP A 32 15.21 2.12 0.56
N GLY A 33 13.96 1.69 0.59
CA GLY A 33 13.08 1.87 1.73
C GLY A 33 11.76 1.10 1.59
N ILE A 34 11.06 1.03 2.68
CA ILE A 34 9.78 0.36 2.85
C ILE A 34 8.76 1.40 3.30
N TYR A 35 7.51 1.23 2.88
CA TYR A 35 6.43 2.06 3.39
C TYR A 35 5.22 1.24 3.80
N GLU A 36 4.39 1.81 4.66
CA GLU A 36 3.12 1.22 5.06
C GLU A 36 2.03 2.29 5.11
N VAL A 37 0.79 1.88 4.85
CA VAL A 37 -0.36 2.77 4.84
C VAL A 37 -1.49 2.13 5.64
N ILE A 38 -1.87 2.74 6.76
CA ILE A 38 -2.89 2.22 7.67
C ILE A 38 -4.11 3.15 7.63
N PRO A 39 -5.27 2.70 7.16
CA PRO A 39 -6.49 3.48 7.24
C PRO A 39 -7.03 3.48 8.67
N VAL A 40 -7.60 4.60 9.05
CA VAL A 40 -8.22 4.82 10.36
C VAL A 40 -9.66 5.25 10.12
N TYR A 41 -10.62 4.52 10.63
CA TYR A 41 -12.05 4.83 10.54
C TYR A 41 -12.57 5.22 11.93
N GLN A 42 -13.20 6.37 12.05
CA GLN A 42 -13.73 6.87 13.32
C GLN A 42 -12.68 6.78 14.46
N ARG A 43 -11.46 7.21 14.17
CA ARG A 43 -10.29 7.18 15.09
C ARG A 43 -9.83 5.76 15.48
N LYS A 44 -10.28 4.72 14.79
CA LYS A 44 -9.83 3.33 15.03
C LYS A 44 -9.02 2.84 13.83
N MET A 45 -7.78 2.44 14.07
CA MET A 45 -6.91 1.85 13.05
C MET A 45 -7.51 0.53 12.54
N PHE A 46 -7.57 0.37 11.23
CA PHE A 46 -8.01 -0.87 10.62
C PHE A 46 -6.87 -1.88 10.58
N ARG A 47 -7.04 -3.01 11.25
CA ARG A 47 -6.08 -4.15 11.26
C ARG A 47 -4.61 -3.75 11.51
N PRO A 48 -4.30 -2.93 12.54
CA PRO A 48 -2.97 -2.38 12.73
C PRO A 48 -1.89 -3.46 12.90
N GLN A 49 -2.21 -4.60 13.51
CA GLN A 49 -1.26 -5.70 13.70
C GLN A 49 -0.77 -6.26 12.37
N GLN A 50 -1.70 -6.58 11.46
CA GLN A 50 -1.36 -7.12 10.13
C GLN A 50 -0.53 -6.12 9.29
N HIS A 51 -0.79 -4.81 9.42
CA HIS A 51 0.02 -3.77 8.79
C HIS A 51 1.44 -3.75 9.35
N LEU A 52 1.62 -3.80 10.67
CA LEU A 52 2.94 -3.81 11.30
C LEU A 52 3.71 -5.11 11.04
N GLU A 53 3.03 -6.24 10.98
CA GLU A 53 3.62 -7.51 10.55
C GLU A 53 4.12 -7.43 9.10
N ARG A 54 3.34 -6.85 8.18
CA ARG A 54 3.77 -6.66 6.80
C ARG A 54 4.94 -5.68 6.69
N LEU A 55 4.93 -4.58 7.46
CA LEU A 55 6.06 -3.66 7.57
C LEU A 55 7.33 -4.42 8.00
N THR A 56 7.25 -5.23 9.04
CA THR A 56 8.37 -6.03 9.57
C THR A 56 8.89 -7.03 8.53
N ARG A 57 8.00 -7.77 7.85
CA ARG A 57 8.40 -8.69 6.78
C ARG A 57 9.10 -7.96 5.63
N SER A 58 8.54 -6.83 5.19
CA SER A 58 9.13 -6.05 4.09
C SER A 58 10.50 -5.47 4.46
N LEU A 59 10.67 -4.98 5.68
CA LEU A 59 11.97 -4.50 6.19
C LEU A 59 13.00 -5.63 6.21
N ALA A 60 12.62 -6.80 6.74
CA ALA A 60 13.49 -7.98 6.79
C ALA A 60 13.91 -8.45 5.38
N SER A 61 12.97 -8.43 4.40
CA SER A 61 13.24 -8.84 3.02
C SER A 61 14.30 -7.99 2.32
N VAL A 62 14.49 -6.74 2.74
CA VAL A 62 15.54 -5.86 2.19
C VAL A 62 16.70 -5.62 3.18
N GLY A 63 16.72 -6.31 4.32
CA GLY A 63 17.78 -6.18 5.31
C GLY A 63 17.85 -4.77 5.92
N ILE A 64 16.72 -4.16 6.24
CA ILE A 64 16.61 -2.94 7.05
C ILE A 64 16.12 -3.33 8.44
N ASP A 65 16.81 -2.88 9.48
CA ASP A 65 16.41 -3.17 10.85
C ASP A 65 15.07 -2.50 11.21
N ASN A 66 14.15 -3.26 11.79
CA ASN A 66 12.97 -2.70 12.42
C ASN A 66 13.35 -2.20 13.81
N ILE A 67 13.52 -0.87 13.94
CA ILE A 67 14.05 -0.24 15.16
C ILE A 67 13.02 -0.01 16.26
N TYR A 68 11.74 -0.31 16.00
CA TYR A 68 10.65 -0.15 16.97
C TYR A 68 9.88 -1.46 17.15
N SER A 69 9.43 -1.72 18.39
CA SER A 69 8.46 -2.77 18.66
C SER A 69 7.07 -2.37 18.14
N ASN A 70 6.15 -3.33 18.02
CA ASN A 70 4.77 -3.04 17.61
C ASN A 70 4.10 -2.04 18.56
N GLU A 71 4.34 -2.13 19.84
CA GLU A 71 3.81 -1.20 20.87
C GLU A 71 4.34 0.21 20.64
N GLN A 72 5.64 0.35 20.34
CA GLN A 72 6.26 1.64 20.04
C GLN A 72 5.69 2.27 18.76
N TRP A 73 5.52 1.48 17.70
CA TRP A 73 4.85 1.94 16.48
C TRP A 73 3.45 2.46 16.78
N LEU A 74 2.64 1.69 17.50
CA LEU A 74 1.27 2.06 17.84
C LEU A 74 1.22 3.33 18.71
N GLN A 75 2.14 3.48 19.67
CA GLN A 75 2.21 4.68 20.51
C GLN A 75 2.57 5.94 19.72
N ILE A 76 3.55 5.85 18.80
CA ILE A 76 3.93 6.99 17.94
C ILE A 76 2.75 7.39 17.05
N ILE A 77 2.08 6.40 16.44
CA ILE A 77 0.91 6.65 15.60
C ILE A 77 -0.22 7.29 16.40
N ALA A 78 -0.53 6.78 17.60
CA ALA A 78 -1.57 7.35 18.46
C ALA A 78 -1.29 8.82 18.79
N ASN A 79 -0.06 9.15 19.16
CA ASN A 79 0.36 10.53 19.44
C ASN A 79 0.21 11.47 18.22
N LEU A 80 0.45 10.97 16.99
CA LEU A 80 0.21 11.74 15.77
C LEU A 80 -1.27 11.89 15.47
N MET A 81 -2.05 10.82 15.68
CA MET A 81 -3.49 10.88 15.49
C MET A 81 -4.15 11.91 16.41
N GLU A 82 -3.72 12.02 17.67
CA GLU A 82 -4.23 13.03 18.62
C GLU A 82 -4.00 14.46 18.11
N LYS A 83 -2.92 14.69 17.37
CA LYS A 83 -2.56 16.00 16.80
C LYS A 83 -3.18 16.25 15.42
N SER A 84 -3.93 15.28 14.89
CA SER A 84 -4.52 15.34 13.54
C SER A 84 -6.02 15.59 13.63
N GLU A 85 -6.54 16.42 12.72
CA GLU A 85 -7.97 16.71 12.61
C GLU A 85 -8.69 15.62 11.80
N GLY A 86 -10.00 15.46 12.05
CA GLY A 86 -10.85 14.52 11.35
C GLY A 86 -11.06 13.21 12.10
N SER A 87 -12.09 12.47 11.70
CA SER A 87 -12.43 11.15 12.25
C SER A 87 -11.78 10.02 11.46
N ASP A 88 -11.74 10.17 10.13
CA ASP A 88 -11.17 9.21 9.22
C ASP A 88 -9.81 9.71 8.75
N LEU A 89 -8.78 8.92 9.02
CA LEU A 89 -7.39 9.32 8.84
C LEU A 89 -6.62 8.26 8.05
N LEU A 90 -5.50 8.68 7.49
CA LEU A 90 -4.56 7.82 6.81
C LEU A 90 -3.19 7.98 7.45
N VAL A 91 -2.68 6.92 8.04
CA VAL A 91 -1.32 6.86 8.55
C VAL A 91 -0.39 6.39 7.43
N TYR A 92 0.62 7.18 7.14
CA TYR A 92 1.72 6.80 6.25
C TYR A 92 3.00 6.62 7.07
N ILE A 93 3.63 5.47 6.93
CA ILE A 93 4.92 5.14 7.54
C ILE A 93 5.92 4.92 6.41
N GLN A 94 7.10 5.51 6.51
CA GLN A 94 8.23 5.22 5.63
C GLN A 94 9.48 4.97 6.46
N VAL A 95 10.19 3.89 6.11
CA VAL A 95 11.49 3.56 6.71
C VAL A 95 12.47 3.36 5.57
N THR A 96 13.50 4.19 5.49
CA THR A 96 14.59 4.00 4.52
C THR A 96 15.80 3.37 5.20
N ARG A 97 16.75 2.87 4.41
CA ARG A 97 18.02 2.39 4.96
C ARG A 97 18.83 3.50 5.64
N GLY A 98 18.52 4.78 5.37
CA GLY A 98 19.18 5.93 5.97
C GLY A 98 20.26 6.56 5.10
N VAL A 99 21.07 7.42 5.73
CA VAL A 99 22.02 8.31 5.06
C VAL A 99 23.37 7.65 4.93
N ALA A 100 23.91 7.59 3.69
CA ALA A 100 25.23 7.05 3.42
C ALA A 100 25.82 7.66 2.13
N LYS A 101 27.14 7.51 1.92
CA LYS A 101 27.75 7.80 0.62
C LYS A 101 27.12 6.95 -0.48
N ARG A 102 26.90 7.54 -1.66
CA ARG A 102 26.27 6.85 -2.78
C ARG A 102 27.11 5.64 -3.23
N ALA A 103 26.65 4.46 -2.92
CA ALA A 103 27.16 3.17 -3.36
C ALA A 103 25.97 2.18 -3.45
N HIS A 104 26.00 1.22 -4.38
CA HIS A 104 24.91 0.24 -4.52
C HIS A 104 24.90 -0.75 -3.36
N ALA A 105 26.06 -1.21 -2.90
CA ALA A 105 26.15 -2.10 -1.75
C ALA A 105 25.59 -1.46 -0.48
N PHE A 106 25.08 -2.28 0.42
CA PHE A 106 24.59 -1.81 1.70
C PHE A 106 25.72 -1.19 2.53
N PRO A 107 25.52 0.02 3.09
CA PRO A 107 26.49 0.61 3.98
C PRO A 107 26.54 -0.13 5.32
N LEU A 108 27.70 -0.15 5.95
CA LEU A 108 27.84 -0.65 7.32
C LEU A 108 27.37 0.42 8.33
N ASN A 109 26.73 -0.03 9.41
CA ASN A 109 26.36 0.80 10.56
C ASN A 109 25.47 2.04 10.24
N THR A 110 24.61 1.95 9.22
CA THR A 110 23.66 3.02 8.89
C THR A 110 22.40 2.90 9.75
N LYS A 111 21.97 4.01 10.35
CA LYS A 111 20.69 4.07 11.07
C LYS A 111 19.56 4.31 10.08
N PRO A 112 18.46 3.55 10.13
CA PRO A 112 17.28 3.81 9.31
C PRO A 112 16.72 5.22 9.55
N THR A 113 16.22 5.85 8.49
CA THR A 113 15.41 7.06 8.61
C THR A 113 13.95 6.66 8.71
N VAL A 114 13.26 7.10 9.74
CA VAL A 114 11.84 6.82 9.97
C VAL A 114 11.04 8.10 9.86
N PHE A 115 10.05 8.08 8.97
CA PHE A 115 9.09 9.16 8.78
C PHE A 115 7.67 8.63 8.93
N ILE A 116 6.82 9.35 9.70
CA ILE A 116 5.40 9.03 9.85
C ILE A 116 4.59 10.31 9.73
N MET A 117 3.53 10.29 8.93
CA MET A 117 2.54 11.35 8.86
C MET A 117 1.12 10.78 8.95
N VAL A 118 0.19 11.62 9.42
CA VAL A 118 -1.23 11.30 9.51
C VAL A 118 -1.99 12.38 8.77
N ASN A 119 -2.76 11.98 7.76
CA ASN A 119 -3.58 12.88 6.95
C ASN A 119 -5.07 12.57 7.16
N ALA A 120 -5.94 13.55 6.92
CA ALA A 120 -7.36 13.26 6.75
C ALA A 120 -7.56 12.33 5.54
N MET A 121 -8.47 11.38 5.67
CA MET A 121 -8.79 10.43 4.60
C MET A 121 -10.23 10.62 4.16
N SER A 122 -10.44 10.68 2.84
CA SER A 122 -11.76 10.55 2.24
C SER A 122 -11.86 9.15 1.60
N GLY A 123 -12.83 8.38 2.03
CA GLY A 123 -13.14 7.09 1.40
C GLY A 123 -13.72 7.26 -0.01
N PRO A 124 -13.94 6.17 -0.74
CA PRO A 124 -14.61 6.19 -2.03
C PRO A 124 -16.00 6.84 -1.94
N SER A 125 -16.36 7.61 -2.96
CA SER A 125 -17.68 8.23 -3.02
C SER A 125 -18.81 7.18 -3.14
N LYS A 126 -20.04 7.59 -2.79
CA LYS A 126 -21.21 6.74 -2.99
C LYS A 126 -21.37 6.32 -4.45
N GLU A 127 -21.13 7.25 -5.38
CA GLU A 127 -21.20 6.99 -6.82
C GLU A 127 -20.20 5.91 -7.26
N MET A 128 -18.94 5.98 -6.79
CA MET A 128 -17.92 4.96 -7.09
C MET A 128 -18.32 3.57 -6.57
N ARG A 129 -18.99 3.50 -5.42
CA ARG A 129 -19.44 2.24 -4.84
C ARG A 129 -20.64 1.63 -5.57
N GLU A 130 -21.55 2.48 -6.09
CA GLU A 130 -22.79 2.04 -6.73
C GLU A 130 -22.64 1.81 -8.24
N ARG A 131 -21.78 2.58 -8.92
CA ARG A 131 -21.63 2.54 -10.38
C ARG A 131 -20.34 1.90 -10.85
N GLY A 132 -19.43 1.64 -9.91
CA GLY A 132 -18.11 1.17 -10.24
C GLY A 132 -17.18 2.28 -10.75
N VAL A 133 -15.98 1.85 -11.15
CA VAL A 133 -14.92 2.74 -11.63
C VAL A 133 -14.33 2.24 -12.93
N ALA A 134 -13.93 3.16 -13.79
CA ALA A 134 -13.27 2.81 -15.05
C ALA A 134 -11.82 2.37 -14.77
N CYS A 135 -11.40 1.30 -15.44
CA CYS A 135 -10.03 0.82 -15.45
C CYS A 135 -9.53 0.67 -16.90
N VAL A 136 -8.23 0.83 -17.08
CA VAL A 136 -7.52 0.48 -18.31
C VAL A 136 -6.54 -0.66 -18.04
N THR A 137 -5.97 -1.25 -19.06
CA THR A 137 -5.05 -2.37 -18.91
C THR A 137 -3.68 -2.06 -19.49
N MET A 138 -2.63 -2.69 -18.96
CA MET A 138 -1.29 -2.65 -19.52
C MET A 138 -0.49 -3.90 -19.16
N GLN A 139 0.65 -4.08 -19.83
CA GLN A 139 1.63 -5.08 -19.43
C GLN A 139 2.29 -4.66 -18.11
N ASP A 140 2.44 -5.59 -17.18
CA ASP A 140 3.16 -5.36 -15.91
C ASP A 140 4.68 -5.37 -16.17
N MET A 141 5.28 -4.19 -16.05
CA MET A 141 6.71 -3.97 -16.24
C MET A 141 7.46 -3.68 -14.93
N ARG A 142 6.80 -3.91 -13.77
CA ARG A 142 7.44 -3.73 -12.47
C ARG A 142 8.52 -4.81 -12.25
N TRP A 143 9.31 -4.67 -11.22
CA TRP A 143 10.29 -5.67 -10.82
C TRP A 143 9.66 -6.98 -10.32
N LEU A 144 10.47 -8.01 -10.04
CA LEU A 144 9.98 -9.34 -9.66
C LEU A 144 9.85 -9.55 -8.14
N HIS A 145 9.76 -8.50 -7.36
CA HIS A 145 9.54 -8.52 -5.91
C HIS A 145 8.44 -7.55 -5.49
N CYS A 146 7.27 -7.67 -6.16
CA CYS A 146 6.10 -6.85 -5.87
C CYS A 146 5.46 -7.18 -4.50
N ASP A 147 5.79 -8.33 -3.93
CA ASP A 147 5.45 -8.76 -2.57
C ASP A 147 6.08 -7.87 -1.48
N ILE A 148 7.18 -7.18 -1.80
CA ILE A 148 7.84 -6.21 -0.90
C ILE A 148 7.21 -4.83 -1.07
N LYS A 149 6.67 -4.26 0.02
CA LYS A 149 6.05 -2.92 -0.02
C LYS A 149 7.12 -1.81 -0.01
N SER A 150 7.93 -1.75 -1.07
CA SER A 150 9.06 -0.85 -1.20
C SER A 150 8.67 0.54 -1.71
N THR A 151 9.50 1.55 -1.44
CA THR A 151 9.37 2.91 -2.00
C THR A 151 9.83 3.02 -3.45
N SER A 152 10.33 1.95 -4.06
CA SER A 152 10.71 1.87 -5.48
C SER A 152 9.49 1.73 -6.39
N LEU A 153 8.65 2.76 -6.44
CA LEU A 153 7.31 2.75 -7.02
C LEU A 153 7.21 3.31 -8.46
N LEU A 154 8.33 3.50 -9.17
CA LEU A 154 8.28 4.14 -10.50
C LEU A 154 7.36 3.38 -11.47
N GLY A 155 7.39 2.05 -11.47
CA GLY A 155 6.48 1.24 -12.29
C GLY A 155 5.00 1.46 -11.96
N ASN A 156 4.68 1.56 -10.66
CA ASN A 156 3.33 1.87 -10.19
C ASN A 156 2.90 3.31 -10.56
N VAL A 157 3.82 4.27 -10.47
CA VAL A 157 3.58 5.67 -10.87
C VAL A 157 3.26 5.76 -12.36
N LEU A 158 4.01 5.05 -13.22
CA LEU A 158 3.75 5.01 -14.66
C LEU A 158 2.40 4.34 -14.96
N ALA A 159 2.05 3.26 -14.26
CA ALA A 159 0.74 2.63 -14.40
C ALA A 159 -0.40 3.56 -13.96
N ALA A 160 -0.26 4.27 -12.84
CA ALA A 160 -1.24 5.25 -12.40
C ALA A 160 -1.36 6.43 -13.37
N GLN A 161 -0.24 6.88 -13.97
CA GLN A 161 -0.25 7.92 -15.01
C GLN A 161 -0.99 7.46 -16.27
N ASN A 162 -0.82 6.18 -16.67
CA ASN A 162 -1.58 5.59 -17.78
C ASN A 162 -3.10 5.64 -17.51
N ALA A 163 -3.55 5.27 -16.32
CA ALA A 163 -4.96 5.41 -15.94
C ALA A 163 -5.44 6.86 -16.06
N ALA A 164 -4.70 7.81 -15.50
CA ALA A 164 -5.06 9.24 -15.53
C ALA A 164 -5.16 9.78 -16.95
N GLN A 165 -4.29 9.40 -17.87
CA GLN A 165 -4.32 9.79 -19.29
C GLN A 165 -5.57 9.28 -20.01
N HIS A 166 -6.17 8.20 -19.53
CA HIS A 166 -7.39 7.61 -20.11
C HIS A 166 -8.65 7.90 -19.27
N SER A 167 -8.58 8.85 -18.32
CA SER A 167 -9.70 9.19 -17.43
C SER A 167 -10.23 7.98 -16.64
N ALA A 168 -9.35 7.03 -16.34
CA ALA A 168 -9.63 5.85 -15.52
C ALA A 168 -9.07 6.01 -14.10
N LEU A 169 -9.59 5.24 -13.14
CA LEU A 169 -9.12 5.26 -11.76
C LEU A 169 -7.85 4.42 -11.59
N GLU A 170 -7.77 3.28 -12.27
CA GLU A 170 -6.69 2.29 -12.12
C GLU A 170 -6.25 1.72 -13.47
N THR A 171 -5.01 1.26 -13.50
CA THR A 171 -4.51 0.40 -14.58
C THR A 171 -4.35 -1.00 -14.04
N ILE A 172 -5.12 -1.95 -14.55
CA ILE A 172 -4.98 -3.38 -14.28
C ILE A 172 -3.81 -3.91 -15.11
N GLN A 173 -2.92 -4.66 -14.47
CA GLN A 173 -1.66 -5.09 -15.06
C GLN A 173 -1.63 -6.61 -15.27
N PHE A 174 -1.07 -7.03 -16.39
CA PHE A 174 -0.90 -8.44 -16.77
C PHE A 174 0.55 -8.74 -17.06
N ARG A 175 1.04 -9.88 -16.61
CA ARG A 175 2.37 -10.40 -16.94
C ARG A 175 2.24 -11.80 -17.50
N ASP A 176 2.87 -12.02 -18.65
CA ASP A 176 2.84 -13.31 -19.38
C ASP A 176 1.41 -13.84 -19.60
N GLY A 177 0.46 -12.94 -19.84
CA GLY A 177 -0.95 -13.25 -20.04
C GLY A 177 -1.77 -13.52 -18.78
N PHE A 178 -1.20 -13.31 -17.58
CA PHE A 178 -1.88 -13.50 -16.30
C PHE A 178 -2.02 -12.19 -15.52
N LEU A 179 -3.13 -12.06 -14.80
CA LEU A 179 -3.40 -10.96 -13.90
C LEU A 179 -2.36 -10.92 -12.77
N THR A 180 -1.80 -9.73 -12.53
CA THR A 180 -1.01 -9.47 -11.33
C THR A 180 -1.80 -8.60 -10.36
N GLU A 181 -1.75 -7.29 -10.47
CA GLU A 181 -2.52 -6.36 -9.65
C GLU A 181 -2.77 -5.05 -10.43
N ALA A 182 -3.38 -4.05 -9.82
CA ALA A 182 -3.52 -2.74 -10.43
C ALA A 182 -2.37 -1.80 -10.00
N SER A 183 -2.40 -0.54 -10.45
CA SER A 183 -1.35 0.45 -10.16
C SER A 183 -1.16 0.68 -8.65
N SER A 184 -2.24 0.62 -7.87
CA SER A 184 -2.20 0.79 -6.41
C SER A 184 -3.25 -0.04 -5.65
N SER A 185 -3.79 -1.08 -6.28
CA SER A 185 -4.84 -1.94 -5.73
C SER A 185 -4.61 -3.40 -6.12
N ASN A 186 -5.08 -4.31 -5.29
CA ASN A 186 -5.26 -5.69 -5.72
C ASN A 186 -6.53 -5.80 -6.58
N VAL A 187 -6.54 -6.77 -7.48
CA VAL A 187 -7.64 -7.02 -8.40
C VAL A 187 -8.23 -8.40 -8.12
N TRP A 188 -9.54 -8.48 -8.13
CA TRP A 188 -10.31 -9.70 -7.93
C TRP A 188 -11.33 -9.82 -9.04
N ILE A 189 -11.74 -11.03 -9.37
CA ILE A 189 -12.86 -11.24 -10.27
C ILE A 189 -13.92 -12.12 -9.61
N VAL A 190 -15.17 -11.91 -9.97
CA VAL A 190 -16.24 -12.86 -9.69
C VAL A 190 -16.55 -13.62 -10.98
N LYS A 191 -16.58 -14.93 -10.89
CA LYS A 191 -16.96 -15.80 -12.01
C LYS A 191 -17.73 -17.01 -11.50
N ASN A 192 -18.92 -17.26 -12.05
CA ASN A 192 -19.78 -18.34 -11.60
C ASN A 192 -19.98 -18.36 -10.07
N GLN A 193 -20.29 -17.22 -9.50
CA GLN A 193 -20.51 -17.03 -8.04
C GLN A 193 -19.29 -17.34 -7.14
N THR A 194 -18.08 -17.46 -7.73
CA THR A 194 -16.84 -17.66 -7.01
C THR A 194 -16.01 -16.40 -7.04
N LEU A 195 -15.53 -15.94 -5.89
CA LEU A 195 -14.55 -14.85 -5.81
C LEU A 195 -13.15 -15.43 -6.04
N LEU A 196 -12.47 -14.90 -7.06
CA LEU A 196 -11.15 -15.34 -7.49
C LEU A 196 -10.13 -14.22 -7.30
N GLY A 197 -8.96 -14.53 -6.73
CA GLY A 197 -7.85 -13.61 -6.60
C GLY A 197 -6.55 -14.19 -7.18
N PRO A 198 -5.61 -13.32 -7.62
CA PRO A 198 -4.29 -13.77 -8.01
C PRO A 198 -3.58 -14.49 -6.86
N GLN A 199 -2.82 -15.52 -7.19
CA GLN A 199 -2.04 -16.27 -6.21
C GLN A 199 -1.04 -15.35 -5.49
N LYS A 200 -0.94 -15.51 -4.18
CA LYS A 200 0.05 -14.80 -3.36
C LYS A 200 1.46 -15.30 -3.73
N ASN A 201 2.19 -14.49 -4.45
CA ASN A 201 3.55 -14.78 -4.90
C ASN A 201 4.38 -13.48 -5.00
N ASN A 202 5.58 -13.56 -5.55
CA ASN A 202 6.47 -12.39 -5.69
C ASN A 202 6.02 -11.33 -6.72
N LEU A 203 4.93 -11.54 -7.45
CA LEU A 203 4.40 -10.62 -8.47
C LEU A 203 3.25 -9.76 -7.95
N VAL A 204 2.73 -10.05 -6.75
CA VAL A 204 1.55 -9.40 -6.18
C VAL A 204 1.82 -9.00 -4.74
N LEU A 205 1.48 -7.77 -4.38
CA LEU A 205 1.50 -7.38 -2.98
C LEU A 205 0.33 -8.01 -2.24
N GLU A 206 0.61 -8.78 -1.19
CA GLU A 206 -0.43 -9.28 -0.30
C GLU A 206 -1.07 -8.11 0.46
N GLY A 207 -2.21 -7.62 -0.07
CA GLY A 207 -2.98 -6.55 0.57
C GLY A 207 -3.60 -7.03 1.89
N ILE A 208 -3.75 -6.11 2.86
CA ILE A 208 -4.37 -6.45 4.15
C ILE A 208 -5.83 -6.91 4.00
N ARG A 209 -6.47 -6.56 2.89
CA ARG A 209 -7.84 -7.00 2.59
C ARG A 209 -7.93 -8.43 2.04
N TYR A 210 -6.83 -9.09 1.70
CA TYR A 210 -6.85 -10.52 1.35
C TYR A 210 -7.46 -11.36 2.48
N GLY A 211 -6.95 -11.21 3.69
CA GLY A 211 -7.51 -11.91 4.86
C GLY A 211 -8.95 -11.47 5.18
N LEU A 212 -9.34 -10.21 4.89
CA LEU A 212 -10.73 -9.77 5.05
C LEU A 212 -11.65 -10.47 4.06
N PHE A 213 -11.27 -10.60 2.79
CA PHE A 213 -12.05 -11.33 1.79
C PHE A 213 -12.22 -12.79 2.18
N GLU A 214 -11.14 -13.45 2.59
CA GLU A 214 -11.16 -14.84 3.06
C GLU A 214 -12.13 -15.03 4.24
N GLU A 215 -12.07 -14.15 5.24
CA GLU A 215 -12.99 -14.16 6.40
C GLU A 215 -14.45 -13.92 5.99
N LEU A 216 -14.70 -12.94 5.11
CA LEU A 216 -16.05 -12.60 4.67
C LEU A 216 -16.63 -13.73 3.79
N CYS A 217 -15.85 -14.27 2.86
CA CYS A 217 -16.27 -15.38 2.03
C CYS A 217 -16.60 -16.62 2.85
N ALA A 218 -15.75 -16.97 3.82
CA ALA A 218 -16.04 -18.08 4.74
C ALA A 218 -17.30 -17.85 5.57
N LYS A 219 -17.51 -16.62 6.08
CA LYS A 219 -18.67 -16.25 6.89
C LYS A 219 -20.00 -16.30 6.11
N HIS A 220 -19.95 -15.95 4.83
CA HIS A 220 -21.13 -15.85 3.97
C HIS A 220 -21.25 -17.02 2.99
N GLU A 221 -20.44 -18.07 3.17
CA GLU A 221 -20.46 -19.27 2.32
C GLU A 221 -20.24 -18.98 0.82
N ILE A 222 -19.45 -17.92 0.53
CA ILE A 222 -19.07 -17.55 -0.83
C ILE A 222 -17.84 -18.37 -1.23
N PRO A 223 -17.87 -19.14 -2.34
CA PRO A 223 -16.70 -19.84 -2.84
C PRO A 223 -15.55 -18.85 -3.10
N PHE A 224 -14.35 -19.18 -2.61
CA PHE A 224 -13.17 -18.34 -2.69
C PHE A 224 -11.96 -19.15 -3.13
N GLU A 225 -11.26 -18.68 -4.16
CA GLU A 225 -10.10 -19.38 -4.70
C GLU A 225 -8.97 -18.41 -5.05
N MET A 226 -7.74 -18.81 -4.74
CA MET A 226 -6.52 -18.09 -5.07
C MET A 226 -5.73 -18.89 -6.11
N ARG A 227 -5.65 -18.39 -7.35
CA ARG A 227 -4.96 -19.05 -8.44
C ARG A 227 -4.45 -18.07 -9.50
N ALA A 228 -3.73 -18.56 -10.49
CA ALA A 228 -3.45 -17.77 -11.68
C ALA A 228 -4.77 -17.50 -12.42
N ILE A 229 -4.97 -16.25 -12.84
CA ILE A 229 -6.14 -15.76 -13.57
C ILE A 229 -5.64 -15.27 -14.93
N ALA A 230 -6.11 -15.90 -16.00
CA ALA A 230 -5.74 -15.48 -17.35
C ALA A 230 -6.39 -14.14 -17.71
N GLN A 231 -5.76 -13.39 -18.58
CA GLN A 231 -6.27 -12.09 -19.03
C GLN A 231 -7.69 -12.19 -19.62
N ASP A 232 -7.97 -13.23 -20.41
CA ASP A 232 -9.30 -13.44 -21.01
C ASP A 232 -10.36 -13.76 -19.96
N GLU A 233 -9.97 -14.36 -18.82
CA GLU A 233 -10.90 -14.58 -17.70
C GLU A 233 -11.30 -13.26 -17.06
N VAL A 234 -10.39 -12.29 -16.95
CA VAL A 234 -10.70 -10.95 -16.42
C VAL A 234 -11.71 -10.24 -17.32
N PHE A 235 -11.51 -10.29 -18.66
CA PHE A 235 -12.43 -9.66 -19.60
C PHE A 235 -13.79 -10.37 -19.73
N SER A 236 -13.87 -11.64 -19.35
CA SER A 236 -15.12 -12.42 -19.35
C SER A 236 -15.68 -12.68 -17.96
N ALA A 237 -15.19 -11.97 -16.95
CA ALA A 237 -15.67 -12.07 -15.58
C ALA A 237 -17.09 -11.48 -15.43
N ASP A 238 -17.85 -11.98 -14.48
CA ASP A 238 -19.15 -11.43 -14.13
C ASP A 238 -18.97 -10.06 -13.45
N GLU A 239 -17.94 -9.93 -12.59
CA GLU A 239 -17.54 -8.68 -11.93
C GLU A 239 -16.02 -8.59 -11.79
N VAL A 240 -15.49 -7.36 -11.78
CA VAL A 240 -14.10 -7.06 -11.42
C VAL A 240 -14.09 -6.13 -10.22
N LEU A 241 -13.32 -6.48 -9.19
CA LEU A 241 -13.26 -5.70 -7.95
C LEU A 241 -11.83 -5.24 -7.69
N LEU A 242 -11.71 -4.00 -7.22
CA LEU A 242 -10.45 -3.42 -6.74
C LEU A 242 -10.44 -3.40 -5.22
N SER A 243 -9.30 -3.67 -4.60
CA SER A 243 -9.17 -3.49 -3.15
C SER A 243 -7.83 -2.86 -2.76
N SER A 244 -7.87 -1.90 -1.84
CA SER A 244 -6.67 -1.32 -1.24
C SER A 244 -6.96 -0.75 0.15
N ALA A 245 -5.93 -0.28 0.84
CA ALA A 245 -6.10 0.38 2.13
C ALA A 245 -7.06 1.58 2.04
N THR A 246 -6.96 2.39 0.98
CA THR A 246 -7.73 3.64 0.82
C THR A 246 -8.98 3.50 -0.03
N LYS A 247 -8.98 2.58 -1.01
CA LYS A 247 -10.14 2.38 -1.91
C LYS A 247 -11.17 1.40 -1.34
N GLU A 248 -10.85 0.76 -0.21
CA GLU A 248 -11.69 -0.31 0.37
C GLU A 248 -11.93 -1.43 -0.66
N ILE A 249 -13.17 -1.63 -1.07
CA ILE A 249 -13.59 -2.54 -2.14
C ILE A 249 -14.44 -1.74 -3.11
N LEU A 250 -14.05 -1.71 -4.38
CA LEU A 250 -14.77 -1.01 -5.44
C LEU A 250 -15.04 -1.96 -6.62
N PRO A 251 -16.24 -1.93 -7.18
CA PRO A 251 -16.54 -2.58 -8.43
C PRO A 251 -15.99 -1.81 -9.63
#